data_4e4f691e67f72b093909384966330a0a
#
_entry.id   4e4f691e67f72b093909384966330a0a
#
_cell.length_a   1.000
_cell.length_b   1.000
_cell.length_c   1.000
_cell.angle_alpha   90.00
_cell.angle_beta   90.00
_cell.angle_gamma   90.00
#
_symmetry.space_group_name_H-M   'P 1'
#
loop_
_entity.id
_entity.type
_entity.pdbx_description
1 polymer ?
#
loop_
_entity_poly.entity_id
_entity_poly.type
_entity_poly.pdbx_seq_one_letter_code
_entity_poly.pdbx_strand_id
1 'polypeptide(L)'
;ALKAEPYWAGSHVSLLDTTGYGNQFFRIVDRASEREIYSRGFCTLFNEWQSTAEADSVRRSYPESVVFPYPRRPCRIEIFGRNARGRFEKRFSQNIDPASCFVAQFSPRYEAFEVAYNGNPAHRVDIVLLPEGYGAGERAKFESACREFAREFFSYSPFREYASRFNIRAVWAPSADSGVTIPGERVWRNTACGASFYTFGSERYQMVDDFQRLRDIAAHVPYDYIYVLSTTQKYG
;
A
#
# COMPACT_ATOMS: atom_id res chain seq x y z
N ALA A 1 10.70 10.60 -3.87
CA ALA A 1 11.75 10.01 -3.03
C ALA A 1 11.93 8.53 -3.41
N LEU A 2 13.13 7.99 -3.20
CA LEU A 2 13.44 6.56 -3.35
C LEU A 2 13.76 6.00 -1.98
N LYS A 3 13.23 4.80 -1.68
CA LYS A 3 13.50 4.10 -0.42
C LYS A 3 13.67 2.61 -0.67
N ALA A 4 14.69 2.02 -0.05
CA ALA A 4 14.89 0.59 -0.02
C ALA A 4 14.07 -0.01 1.13
N GLU A 5 13.21 -0.98 0.81
CA GLU A 5 12.51 -1.80 1.79
C GLU A 5 13.27 -3.10 2.03
N PRO A 6 13.21 -3.69 3.24
CA PRO A 6 14.00 -4.87 3.58
C PRO A 6 13.49 -6.16 2.95
N TYR A 7 12.24 -6.17 2.51
CA TYR A 7 11.57 -7.37 2.01
C TYR A 7 10.96 -7.16 0.63
N TRP A 8 10.97 -8.23 -0.15
CA TRP A 8 10.19 -8.36 -1.36
C TRP A 8 9.33 -9.64 -1.24
N ALA A 9 8.03 -9.48 -1.05
CA ALA A 9 7.08 -10.59 -0.98
C ALA A 9 6.47 -10.95 -2.33
N GLY A 10 6.48 -10.02 -3.30
CA GLY A 10 5.91 -10.23 -4.62
C GLY A 10 6.58 -11.36 -5.41
N SER A 11 6.00 -11.71 -6.55
CA SER A 11 6.47 -12.80 -7.39
C SER A 11 7.93 -12.64 -7.81
N HIS A 12 8.70 -13.72 -7.74
CA HIS A 12 10.07 -13.82 -8.24
C HIS A 12 10.14 -14.31 -9.70
N VAL A 13 9.04 -14.75 -10.27
CA VAL A 13 8.97 -15.32 -11.64
C VAL A 13 8.05 -14.55 -12.57
N SER A 14 6.96 -13.95 -12.07
CA SER A 14 6.04 -13.13 -12.86
C SER A 14 6.39 -11.64 -12.68
N LEU A 15 7.49 -11.21 -13.30
CA LEU A 15 8.03 -9.86 -13.13
C LEU A 15 7.45 -8.85 -14.13
N LEU A 16 6.96 -9.31 -15.28
CA LEU A 16 6.42 -8.45 -16.32
C LEU A 16 4.89 -8.51 -16.31
N ASP A 17 4.25 -7.36 -16.41
CA ASP A 17 2.80 -7.27 -16.55
C ASP A 17 2.39 -7.62 -17.97
N THR A 18 1.61 -8.68 -18.10
CA THR A 18 1.03 -9.14 -19.37
C THR A 18 -0.45 -8.81 -19.50
N THR A 19 -1.05 -8.20 -18.47
CA THR A 19 -2.50 -7.93 -18.42
C THR A 19 -2.85 -6.57 -19.00
N GLY A 20 -1.98 -5.59 -18.82
CA GLY A 20 -2.20 -4.21 -19.22
C GLY A 20 -3.37 -3.53 -18.50
N TYR A 21 -3.72 -3.97 -17.29
CA TYR A 21 -4.80 -3.36 -16.50
C TYR A 21 -4.34 -2.07 -15.80
N GLY A 22 -5.33 -1.28 -15.37
CA GLY A 22 -5.11 -0.02 -14.68
C GLY A 22 -5.07 1.21 -15.61
N ASN A 23 -5.18 2.38 -14.99
CA ASN A 23 -5.11 3.67 -15.67
C ASN A 23 -3.68 4.19 -15.78
N GLN A 24 -2.80 3.67 -14.94
CA GLN A 24 -1.38 3.93 -14.91
C GLN A 24 -0.61 2.64 -15.13
N PHE A 25 0.61 2.79 -15.58
CA PHE A 25 1.54 1.68 -15.77
C PHE A 25 2.95 2.18 -15.45
N PHE A 26 3.78 1.34 -14.86
CA PHE A 26 5.20 1.64 -14.76
C PHE A 26 6.05 0.44 -15.15
N ARG A 27 7.24 0.73 -15.60
CA ARG A 27 8.26 -0.29 -15.86
C ARG A 27 9.63 0.12 -15.37
N ILE A 28 10.42 -0.87 -15.07
CA ILE A 28 11.84 -0.74 -14.74
C ILE A 28 12.65 -1.31 -15.90
N VAL A 29 13.56 -0.51 -16.40
CA VAL A 29 14.42 -0.84 -17.54
C VAL A 29 15.87 -0.91 -17.07
N ASP A 30 16.55 -2.02 -17.30
CA ASP A 30 17.99 -2.14 -17.04
C ASP A 30 18.76 -1.24 -18.01
N ARG A 31 19.57 -0.31 -17.50
CA ARG A 31 20.26 0.69 -18.32
C ARG A 31 21.34 0.13 -19.23
N ALA A 32 21.92 -1.00 -18.88
CA ALA A 32 23.00 -1.59 -19.69
C ALA A 32 22.45 -2.35 -20.93
N SER A 33 21.31 -3.03 -20.76
CA SER A 33 20.72 -3.86 -21.81
C SER A 33 19.51 -3.23 -22.49
N GLU A 34 19.00 -2.10 -21.96
CA GLU A 34 17.73 -1.45 -22.35
C GLU A 34 16.52 -2.40 -22.31
N ARG A 35 16.61 -3.50 -21.55
CA ARG A 35 15.53 -4.48 -21.39
C ARG A 35 14.65 -4.11 -20.22
N GLU A 36 13.34 -4.28 -20.40
CA GLU A 36 12.37 -4.25 -19.31
C GLU A 36 12.61 -5.44 -18.37
N ILE A 37 12.76 -5.17 -17.08
CA ILE A 37 13.04 -6.18 -16.05
C ILE A 37 11.92 -6.31 -15.01
N TYR A 38 11.03 -5.33 -14.95
CA TYR A 38 9.85 -5.36 -14.11
C TYR A 38 8.79 -4.41 -14.67
N SER A 39 7.52 -4.76 -14.55
CA SER A 39 6.42 -3.86 -14.86
C SER A 39 5.13 -4.23 -14.13
N ARG A 40 4.27 -3.22 -13.88
CA ARG A 40 2.92 -3.36 -13.30
C ARG A 40 2.02 -2.23 -13.76
N GLY A 41 0.76 -2.61 -14.02
CA GLY A 41 -0.35 -1.67 -14.10
C GLY A 41 -0.91 -1.37 -12.71
N PHE A 42 -1.44 -0.16 -12.52
CA PHE A 42 -2.07 0.27 -11.28
C PHE A 42 -3.12 1.35 -11.51
N CYS A 43 -3.96 1.60 -10.51
CA CYS A 43 -4.89 2.71 -10.46
C CYS A 43 -4.51 3.64 -9.31
N THR A 44 -4.93 4.90 -9.38
CA THR A 44 -4.64 5.92 -8.38
C THR A 44 -5.92 6.54 -7.85
N LEU A 45 -5.88 7.03 -6.63
CA LEU A 45 -6.96 7.80 -6.04
C LEU A 45 -7.25 9.08 -6.85
N PHE A 46 -6.22 9.64 -7.49
CA PHE A 46 -6.37 10.76 -8.41
C PHE A 46 -7.34 10.47 -9.57
N ASN A 47 -7.29 9.27 -10.14
CA ASN A 47 -8.21 8.90 -11.21
C ASN A 47 -9.66 8.82 -10.73
N GLU A 48 -9.88 8.36 -9.50
CA GLU A 48 -11.21 8.34 -8.90
C GLU A 48 -11.71 9.76 -8.62
N TRP A 49 -10.86 10.61 -8.03
CA TRP A 49 -11.19 12.02 -7.81
C TRP A 49 -11.57 12.74 -9.10
N GLN A 50 -10.91 12.45 -10.23
CA GLN A 50 -11.24 13.06 -11.52
C GLN A 50 -12.68 12.79 -11.99
N SER A 51 -13.37 11.81 -11.43
CA SER A 51 -14.78 11.51 -11.70
C SER A 51 -15.77 12.28 -10.80
N THR A 52 -15.27 13.06 -9.85
CA THR A 52 -16.09 13.85 -8.93
C THR A 52 -16.41 15.23 -9.51
N ALA A 53 -17.53 15.83 -9.09
CA ALA A 53 -17.90 17.19 -9.48
C ALA A 53 -16.87 18.25 -9.02
N GLU A 54 -16.11 17.98 -7.96
CA GLU A 54 -15.05 18.88 -7.51
C GLU A 54 -13.96 19.06 -8.58
N ALA A 55 -13.66 18.01 -9.34
CA ALA A 55 -12.61 18.04 -10.37
C ALA A 55 -12.90 19.00 -11.53
N ASP A 56 -14.14 19.41 -11.72
CA ASP A 56 -14.53 20.41 -12.73
C ASP A 56 -14.03 21.83 -12.40
N SER A 57 -13.84 22.13 -11.11
CA SER A 57 -13.54 23.48 -10.63
C SER A 57 -12.24 23.59 -9.81
N VAL A 58 -11.78 22.49 -9.20
CA VAL A 58 -10.61 22.46 -8.32
C VAL A 58 -9.49 21.66 -8.98
N ARG A 59 -8.23 22.03 -8.70
CA ARG A 59 -7.05 21.23 -9.05
C ARG A 59 -6.44 20.67 -7.80
N ARG A 60 -6.25 19.34 -7.76
CA ARG A 60 -5.60 18.63 -6.65
C ARG A 60 -4.44 17.81 -7.15
N SER A 61 -3.49 17.54 -6.24
CA SER A 61 -2.44 16.56 -6.41
C SER A 61 -2.58 15.47 -5.34
N TYR A 62 -2.28 14.24 -5.71
CA TYR A 62 -2.31 13.08 -4.83
C TYR A 62 -0.93 12.45 -4.78
N PRO A 63 -0.37 12.19 -3.60
CA PRO A 63 0.84 11.40 -3.48
C PRO A 63 0.54 9.96 -3.91
N GLU A 64 1.49 9.35 -4.59
CA GLU A 64 1.40 7.95 -5.00
C GLU A 64 2.75 7.27 -4.84
N SER A 65 2.74 5.98 -4.63
CA SER A 65 3.96 5.18 -4.51
C SER A 65 3.84 3.89 -5.29
N VAL A 66 4.93 3.50 -5.94
CA VAL A 66 5.06 2.21 -6.61
C VAL A 66 6.20 1.42 -5.99
N VAL A 67 6.03 0.11 -5.89
CA VAL A 67 7.01 -0.81 -5.32
C VAL A 67 7.47 -1.78 -6.40
N PHE A 68 8.78 -2.05 -6.44
CA PHE A 68 9.39 -2.98 -7.37
C PHE A 68 10.57 -3.70 -6.72
N PRO A 69 11.00 -4.87 -7.23
CA PRO A 69 12.14 -5.59 -6.69
C PRO A 69 13.40 -4.71 -6.69
N TYR A 70 14.20 -4.79 -5.62
CA TYR A 70 15.42 -4.01 -5.51
C TYR A 70 16.39 -4.33 -6.66
N PRO A 71 16.75 -3.36 -7.52
CA PRO A 71 17.59 -3.62 -8.67
C PRO A 71 19.05 -3.78 -8.25
N ARG A 72 19.74 -4.74 -8.88
CA ARG A 72 21.18 -4.99 -8.59
C ARG A 72 22.12 -4.04 -9.32
N ARG A 73 21.62 -3.33 -10.34
CA ARG A 73 22.37 -2.44 -11.23
C ARG A 73 21.58 -1.19 -11.53
N PRO A 74 22.22 -0.11 -12.00
CA PRO A 74 21.54 1.09 -12.44
C PRO A 74 20.40 0.77 -13.44
N CYS A 75 19.23 1.33 -13.17
CA CYS A 75 18.02 1.14 -13.96
C CYS A 75 17.36 2.48 -14.27
N ARG A 76 16.29 2.43 -15.04
CA ARG A 76 15.43 3.57 -15.30
C ARG A 76 13.97 3.17 -14.99
N ILE A 77 13.31 3.97 -14.18
CA ILE A 77 11.85 3.89 -14.04
C ILE A 77 11.19 4.74 -15.10
N GLU A 78 10.16 4.21 -15.73
CA GLU A 78 9.28 4.93 -16.63
C GLU A 78 7.83 4.76 -16.18
N ILE A 79 7.09 5.86 -16.10
CA ILE A 79 5.67 5.89 -15.68
C ILE A 79 4.83 6.35 -16.87
N PHE A 80 3.72 5.67 -17.08
CA PHE A 80 2.79 5.89 -18.18
C PHE A 80 1.39 6.12 -17.63
N GLY A 81 0.64 6.98 -18.29
CA GLY A 81 -0.78 7.16 -18.05
C GLY A 81 -1.59 6.89 -19.31
N ARG A 82 -2.82 6.42 -19.17
CA ARG A 82 -3.71 6.27 -20.33
C ARG A 82 -4.16 7.64 -20.83
N ASN A 83 -4.15 7.80 -22.14
CA ASN A 83 -4.77 8.94 -22.82
C ASN A 83 -6.27 8.68 -23.05
N ALA A 84 -6.97 9.67 -23.62
CA ALA A 84 -8.39 9.57 -23.95
C ALA A 84 -8.76 8.44 -24.93
N ARG A 85 -7.77 7.88 -25.65
CA ARG A 85 -7.95 6.73 -26.54
C ARG A 85 -7.61 5.40 -25.86
N GLY A 86 -7.38 5.40 -24.53
CA GLY A 86 -7.01 4.21 -23.77
C GLY A 86 -5.58 3.71 -23.97
N ARG A 87 -4.71 4.46 -24.69
CA ARG A 87 -3.32 4.07 -24.93
C ARG A 87 -2.41 4.62 -23.86
N PHE A 88 -1.41 3.84 -23.44
CA PHE A 88 -0.38 4.28 -22.52
C PHE A 88 0.58 5.28 -23.21
N GLU A 89 0.76 6.42 -22.58
CA GLU A 89 1.73 7.45 -22.96
C GLU A 89 2.69 7.69 -21.80
N LYS A 90 3.99 7.75 -22.11
CA LYS A 90 5.01 8.02 -21.10
C LYS A 90 4.84 9.43 -20.53
N ARG A 91 4.71 9.51 -19.21
CA ARG A 91 4.52 10.75 -18.45
C ARG A 91 5.78 11.16 -17.69
N PHE A 92 6.57 10.18 -17.24
CA PHE A 92 7.74 10.42 -16.42
C PHE A 92 8.83 9.38 -16.70
N SER A 93 10.09 9.78 -16.53
CA SER A 93 11.23 8.89 -16.59
C SER A 93 12.34 9.40 -15.69
N GLN A 94 12.95 8.50 -14.91
CA GLN A 94 14.07 8.82 -14.02
C GLN A 94 15.06 7.67 -13.97
N ASN A 95 16.35 8.02 -14.03
CA ASN A 95 17.42 7.07 -13.78
C ASN A 95 17.56 6.83 -12.28
N ILE A 96 17.81 5.59 -11.90
CA ILE A 96 17.99 5.13 -10.52
C ILE A 96 19.32 4.39 -10.45
N ASP A 97 20.17 4.85 -9.57
CA ASP A 97 21.34 4.09 -9.12
C ASP A 97 21.02 3.53 -7.73
N PRO A 98 20.88 2.20 -7.56
CA PRO A 98 20.55 1.61 -6.26
C PRO A 98 21.65 1.83 -5.20
N ALA A 99 22.90 2.08 -5.62
CA ALA A 99 24.00 2.37 -4.71
C ALA A 99 24.08 3.86 -4.29
N SER A 100 23.20 4.71 -4.81
CA SER A 100 23.19 6.14 -4.52
C SER A 100 22.83 6.41 -3.05
N CYS A 101 23.53 7.37 -2.43
CA CYS A 101 23.20 7.87 -1.09
C CYS A 101 21.82 8.55 -1.01
N PHE A 102 21.19 8.87 -2.14
CA PHE A 102 19.82 9.40 -2.19
C PHE A 102 18.74 8.33 -2.13
N VAL A 103 19.10 7.04 -2.07
CA VAL A 103 18.17 5.95 -1.74
C VAL A 103 18.11 5.82 -0.23
N ALA A 104 17.02 6.30 0.36
CA ALA A 104 16.81 6.18 1.81
C ALA A 104 16.75 4.71 2.23
N GLN A 105 17.42 4.37 3.33
CA GLN A 105 17.42 3.03 3.86
C GLN A 105 16.29 2.86 4.86
N PHE A 106 15.72 1.66 4.91
CA PHE A 106 14.74 1.30 5.92
C PHE A 106 15.35 1.37 7.32
N SER A 107 14.57 1.92 8.25
CA SER A 107 14.91 1.94 9.68
C SER A 107 13.74 1.36 10.47
N PRO A 108 13.92 0.22 11.14
CA PRO A 108 12.85 -0.40 11.93
C PRO A 108 12.46 0.50 13.11
N ARG A 109 11.16 0.70 13.30
CA ARG A 109 10.61 1.56 14.37
C ARG A 109 9.53 0.86 15.18
N TYR A 110 8.90 -0.15 14.59
CA TYR A 110 7.71 -0.80 15.14
C TYR A 110 7.92 -2.28 15.31
N GLU A 111 7.29 -2.86 16.30
CA GLU A 111 7.24 -4.29 16.48
C GLU A 111 6.25 -4.93 15.53
N ALA A 112 6.58 -6.12 15.04
CA ALA A 112 5.69 -6.91 14.21
C ALA A 112 5.43 -8.27 14.86
N PHE A 113 4.26 -8.86 14.57
CA PHE A 113 3.90 -10.18 15.06
C PHE A 113 3.12 -10.99 14.01
N GLU A 114 3.17 -12.29 14.14
CA GLU A 114 2.46 -13.23 13.28
C GLU A 114 1.02 -13.42 13.78
N VAL A 115 0.06 -13.36 12.86
CA VAL A 115 -1.35 -13.68 13.11
C VAL A 115 -1.68 -15.06 12.54
N ALA A 116 -1.22 -15.33 11.31
CA ALA A 116 -1.25 -16.65 10.69
C ALA A 116 -0.02 -16.83 9.80
N TYR A 117 0.72 -17.92 9.98
CA TYR A 117 1.91 -18.19 9.18
C TYR A 117 1.85 -19.60 8.57
N ASN A 118 1.92 -19.67 7.25
CA ASN A 118 1.79 -20.91 6.48
C ASN A 118 2.99 -21.16 5.55
N GLY A 119 4.07 -20.41 5.72
CA GLY A 119 5.33 -20.70 5.03
C GLY A 119 6.01 -19.50 4.38
N ASN A 120 7.01 -19.78 3.55
CA ASN A 120 7.89 -18.77 2.96
C ASN A 120 7.10 -17.74 2.12
N PRO A 121 7.28 -16.42 2.37
CA PRO A 121 6.65 -15.34 1.63
C PRO A 121 6.78 -15.45 0.09
N ALA A 122 7.91 -15.93 -0.42
CA ALA A 122 8.12 -16.13 -1.86
C ALA A 122 7.07 -17.04 -2.53
N HIS A 123 6.28 -17.79 -1.75
CA HIS A 123 5.31 -18.79 -2.22
C HIS A 123 3.93 -18.64 -1.58
N ARG A 124 3.68 -17.52 -0.94
CA ARG A 124 2.42 -17.22 -0.24
C ARG A 124 1.92 -15.84 -0.68
N VAL A 125 0.70 -15.57 -0.36
CA VAL A 125 0.14 -14.23 -0.37
C VAL A 125 0.32 -13.65 1.03
N ASP A 126 1.07 -12.58 1.15
CA ASP A 126 1.41 -11.98 2.43
C ASP A 126 0.53 -10.75 2.68
N ILE A 127 -0.29 -10.82 3.73
CA ILE A 127 -1.16 -9.73 4.19
C ILE A 127 -0.51 -9.10 5.41
N VAL A 128 -0.40 -7.76 5.42
CA VAL A 128 -0.05 -7.00 6.62
C VAL A 128 -1.24 -6.23 7.14
N LEU A 129 -1.47 -6.32 8.45
CA LEU A 129 -2.49 -5.57 9.17
C LEU A 129 -1.85 -4.39 9.88
N LEU A 130 -2.39 -3.19 9.68
CA LEU A 130 -1.91 -1.95 10.28
C LEU A 130 -2.99 -1.33 11.17
N PRO A 131 -2.62 -0.75 12.35
CA PRO A 131 -3.55 -0.12 13.26
C PRO A 131 -3.90 1.31 12.80
N GLU A 132 -5.17 1.65 12.81
CA GLU A 132 -5.63 3.02 12.64
C GLU A 132 -6.46 3.46 13.85
N GLY A 133 -5.97 4.50 14.53
CA GLY A 133 -6.63 5.05 15.70
C GLY A 133 -6.48 4.25 16.99
N TYR A 134 -5.58 3.26 17.03
CA TYR A 134 -5.23 2.57 18.27
C TYR A 134 -4.11 3.33 19.00
N GLY A 135 -4.40 3.86 20.18
CA GLY A 135 -3.41 4.50 21.04
C GLY A 135 -2.45 3.51 21.72
N ALA A 136 -1.37 4.02 22.34
CA ALA A 136 -0.31 3.20 22.90
C ALA A 136 -0.80 2.14 23.93
N GLY A 137 -1.86 2.43 24.68
CA GLY A 137 -2.47 1.50 25.65
C GLY A 137 -3.43 0.46 25.03
N GLU A 138 -3.68 0.50 23.72
CA GLU A 138 -4.70 -0.33 23.07
C GLU A 138 -4.13 -1.51 22.28
N ARG A 139 -2.87 -1.89 22.54
CA ARG A 139 -2.20 -3.02 21.84
C ARG A 139 -3.02 -4.31 21.89
N ALA A 140 -3.49 -4.71 23.07
CA ALA A 140 -4.28 -5.93 23.23
C ALA A 140 -5.59 -5.90 22.42
N LYS A 141 -6.21 -4.73 22.30
CA LYS A 141 -7.40 -4.52 21.46
C LYS A 141 -7.07 -4.70 19.98
N PHE A 142 -5.96 -4.13 19.50
CA PHE A 142 -5.48 -4.32 18.13
C PHE A 142 -5.15 -5.78 17.83
N GLU A 143 -4.42 -6.46 18.73
CA GLU A 143 -4.11 -7.89 18.56
C GLU A 143 -5.38 -8.76 18.49
N SER A 144 -6.41 -8.41 19.29
CA SER A 144 -7.71 -9.08 19.20
C SER A 144 -8.40 -8.83 17.85
N ALA A 145 -8.38 -7.58 17.37
CA ALA A 145 -8.92 -7.24 16.05
C ALA A 145 -8.19 -7.97 14.91
N CYS A 146 -6.88 -8.13 15.01
CA CYS A 146 -6.10 -8.90 14.02
C CYS A 146 -6.51 -10.38 13.99
N ARG A 147 -6.73 -11.00 15.16
CA ARG A 147 -7.21 -12.41 15.24
C ARG A 147 -8.63 -12.54 14.70
N GLU A 148 -9.49 -11.57 14.98
CA GLU A 148 -10.85 -11.53 14.46
C GLU A 148 -10.86 -11.37 12.94
N PHE A 149 -10.07 -10.44 12.39
CA PHE A 149 -9.90 -10.29 10.95
C PHE A 149 -9.50 -11.62 10.30
N ALA A 150 -8.50 -12.30 10.82
CA ALA A 150 -8.03 -13.56 10.24
C ALA A 150 -9.12 -14.65 10.28
N ARG A 151 -9.88 -14.75 11.38
CA ARG A 151 -10.99 -15.68 11.51
C ARG A 151 -12.10 -15.39 10.47
N GLU A 152 -12.50 -14.13 10.35
CA GLU A 152 -13.50 -13.71 9.39
C GLU A 152 -13.02 -13.90 7.95
N PHE A 153 -11.79 -13.46 7.63
CA PHE A 153 -11.21 -13.59 6.29
C PHE A 153 -11.21 -15.04 5.81
N PHE A 154 -10.82 -15.98 6.69
CA PHE A 154 -10.83 -17.41 6.36
C PHE A 154 -12.18 -18.11 6.54
N SER A 155 -13.24 -17.41 6.92
CA SER A 155 -14.58 -17.97 6.95
C SER A 155 -15.26 -17.96 5.57
N TYR A 156 -14.83 -17.09 4.67
CA TYR A 156 -15.41 -16.89 3.34
C TYR A 156 -14.68 -17.66 2.25
N SER A 157 -15.44 -18.22 1.30
CA SER A 157 -14.91 -18.73 0.04
C SER A 157 -14.49 -17.55 -0.86
N PRO A 158 -13.37 -17.64 -1.59
CA PRO A 158 -12.46 -18.79 -1.73
C PRO A 158 -11.32 -18.82 -0.68
N PHE A 159 -11.23 -17.85 0.23
CA PHE A 159 -10.10 -17.71 1.16
C PHE A 159 -10.02 -18.88 2.14
N ARG A 160 -11.16 -19.46 2.53
CA ARG A 160 -11.22 -20.63 3.39
C ARG A 160 -10.51 -21.84 2.76
N GLU A 161 -10.76 -22.11 1.50
CA GLU A 161 -10.22 -23.25 0.76
C GLU A 161 -8.71 -23.07 0.51
N TYR A 162 -8.25 -21.83 0.42
CA TYR A 162 -6.86 -21.48 0.17
C TYR A 162 -6.14 -20.93 1.40
N ALA A 163 -6.66 -21.11 2.62
CA ALA A 163 -6.10 -20.52 3.84
C ALA A 163 -4.60 -20.81 4.01
N SER A 164 -4.15 -22.03 3.66
CA SER A 164 -2.74 -22.41 3.69
C SER A 164 -1.83 -21.67 2.69
N ARG A 165 -2.41 -20.88 1.78
CA ARG A 165 -1.66 -20.06 0.81
C ARG A 165 -1.41 -18.63 1.28
N PHE A 166 -1.92 -18.25 2.44
CA PHE A 166 -1.79 -16.90 2.98
C PHE A 166 -0.91 -16.89 4.23
N ASN A 167 -0.13 -15.85 4.38
CA ASN A 167 0.41 -15.39 5.64
C ASN A 167 -0.30 -14.10 6.04
N ILE A 168 -0.56 -13.92 7.33
CA ILE A 168 -1.09 -12.68 7.90
C ILE A 168 -0.15 -12.25 9.03
N ARG A 169 0.40 -11.05 8.93
CA ARG A 169 1.22 -10.41 9.95
C ARG A 169 0.63 -9.07 10.33
N ALA A 170 1.00 -8.56 11.47
CA ALA A 170 0.59 -7.24 11.90
C ALA A 170 1.81 -6.44 12.36
N VAL A 171 1.75 -5.13 12.19
CA VAL A 171 2.76 -4.19 12.67
C VAL A 171 2.11 -3.29 13.72
N TRP A 172 2.69 -3.25 14.93
CA TRP A 172 2.20 -2.39 16.00
C TRP A 172 2.75 -0.98 15.87
N ALA A 173 2.01 -0.10 15.23
CA ALA A 173 2.32 1.33 15.08
C ALA A 173 1.26 2.15 15.84
N PRO A 174 1.45 2.46 17.14
CA PRO A 174 0.44 3.17 17.91
C PRO A 174 0.22 4.59 17.40
N SER A 175 -1.03 5.01 17.38
CA SER A 175 -1.46 6.38 17.11
C SER A 175 -1.19 7.30 18.32
N ALA A 176 -0.92 8.58 18.06
CA ALA A 176 -0.81 9.58 19.12
C ALA A 176 -2.18 9.81 19.78
N ASP A 177 -3.24 9.81 18.98
CA ASP A 177 -4.63 9.91 19.45
C ASP A 177 -5.36 8.59 19.22
N SER A 178 -6.20 8.19 20.18
CA SER A 178 -7.16 7.11 20.01
C SER A 178 -8.39 7.59 19.23
N GLY A 179 -8.96 6.71 18.39
CA GLY A 179 -10.09 7.03 17.51
C GLY A 179 -9.64 7.49 16.14
N VAL A 180 -10.59 7.82 15.29
CA VAL A 180 -10.38 8.12 13.86
C VAL A 180 -10.83 9.53 13.51
N THR A 181 -10.29 10.08 12.41
CA THR A 181 -10.70 11.39 11.90
C THR A 181 -12.02 11.30 11.15
N ILE A 182 -13.02 12.10 11.57
CA ILE A 182 -14.36 12.18 10.99
C ILE A 182 -14.71 13.66 10.79
N PRO A 183 -14.29 14.29 9.67
CA PRO A 183 -14.45 15.72 9.44
C PRO A 183 -15.92 16.21 9.53
N GLY A 184 -16.87 15.42 9.07
CA GLY A 184 -18.29 15.75 9.15
C GLY A 184 -18.82 15.85 10.60
N GLU A 185 -18.16 15.20 11.54
CA GLU A 185 -18.46 15.27 12.98
C GLU A 185 -17.52 16.27 13.72
N ARG A 186 -16.68 17.00 12.98
CA ARG A 186 -15.64 17.90 13.52
C ARG A 186 -14.66 17.21 14.46
N VAL A 187 -14.34 15.95 14.18
CA VAL A 187 -13.37 15.15 14.92
C VAL A 187 -12.10 14.98 14.07
N TRP A 188 -10.96 15.42 14.60
CA TRP A 188 -9.64 15.24 14.01
C TRP A 188 -8.73 14.48 14.98
N ARG A 189 -8.00 13.49 14.49
CA ARG A 189 -7.11 12.63 15.25
C ARG A 189 -5.75 12.49 14.57
N ASN A 190 -4.69 12.55 15.33
CA ASN A 190 -3.35 12.25 14.84
C ASN A 190 -3.09 10.74 14.96
N THR A 191 -3.38 10.05 13.88
CA THR A 191 -3.35 8.58 13.84
C THR A 191 -2.13 8.04 13.10
N ALA A 192 -1.84 6.74 13.28
CA ALA A 192 -0.65 6.10 12.72
C ALA A 192 -0.65 6.13 11.17
N CYS A 193 -1.76 5.75 10.53
CA CYS A 193 -1.89 5.74 9.08
C CYS A 193 -2.42 7.06 8.51
N GLY A 194 -3.04 7.91 9.34
CA GLY A 194 -3.60 9.19 8.90
C GLY A 194 -4.85 9.03 8.05
N ALA A 195 -5.66 8.00 8.30
CA ALA A 195 -6.90 7.80 7.57
C ALA A 195 -7.99 8.81 8.01
N SER A 196 -8.80 9.24 7.05
CA SER A 196 -9.90 10.16 7.29
C SER A 196 -11.15 9.71 6.55
N PHE A 197 -12.29 9.80 7.21
CA PHE A 197 -13.59 9.70 6.56
C PHE A 197 -13.88 10.92 5.71
N TYR A 198 -14.99 10.90 4.97
CA TYR A 198 -15.43 11.95 4.05
C TYR A 198 -14.53 12.19 2.84
N THR A 199 -13.74 11.22 2.44
CA THR A 199 -13.02 11.28 1.17
C THR A 199 -13.99 11.49 0.02
N PHE A 200 -13.72 12.48 -0.84
CA PHE A 200 -14.60 12.93 -1.94
C PHE A 200 -16.03 13.32 -1.51
N GLY A 201 -16.20 13.75 -0.25
CA GLY A 201 -17.50 14.12 0.29
C GLY A 201 -18.40 12.95 0.67
N SER A 202 -17.96 11.70 0.53
CA SER A 202 -18.70 10.52 0.94
C SER A 202 -18.49 10.23 2.42
N GLU A 203 -19.58 10.27 3.21
CA GLU A 203 -19.55 10.11 4.67
C GLU A 203 -18.86 8.83 5.13
N ARG A 204 -19.05 7.74 4.42
CA ARG A 204 -18.51 6.42 4.76
C ARG A 204 -17.15 6.11 4.14
N TYR A 205 -16.62 6.98 3.28
CA TYR A 205 -15.42 6.68 2.54
C TYR A 205 -14.19 7.10 3.34
N GLN A 206 -13.55 6.12 3.98
CA GLN A 206 -12.34 6.31 4.76
C GLN A 206 -11.13 5.96 3.89
N MET A 207 -10.20 6.90 3.71
CA MET A 207 -8.99 6.71 2.92
C MET A 207 -7.76 7.27 3.64
N VAL A 208 -6.60 6.75 3.26
CA VAL A 208 -5.28 7.25 3.68
C VAL A 208 -4.75 8.18 2.61
N ASP A 209 -4.29 9.36 2.99
CA ASP A 209 -3.75 10.35 2.06
C ASP A 209 -2.25 10.18 1.81
N ASP A 210 -1.50 9.61 2.75
CA ASP A 210 -0.04 9.42 2.67
C ASP A 210 0.32 7.94 2.49
N PHE A 211 0.33 7.48 1.24
CA PHE A 211 0.72 6.11 0.89
C PHE A 211 2.18 5.80 1.21
N GLN A 212 3.09 6.78 1.23
CA GLN A 212 4.48 6.54 1.60
C GLN A 212 4.56 6.19 3.09
N ARG A 213 3.89 6.96 3.96
CA ARG A 213 3.81 6.68 5.39
C ARG A 213 3.18 5.31 5.68
N LEU A 214 2.10 4.97 4.96
CA LEU A 214 1.45 3.68 5.07
C LEU A 214 2.42 2.53 4.76
N ARG A 215 3.16 2.64 3.64
CA ARG A 215 4.16 1.64 3.24
C ARG A 215 5.35 1.60 4.18
N ASP A 216 5.76 2.73 4.74
CA ASP A 216 6.83 2.79 5.74
C ASP A 216 6.50 1.97 7.00
N ILE A 217 5.22 1.94 7.39
CA ILE A 217 4.76 1.07 8.48
C ILE A 217 4.72 -0.38 8.00
N ALA A 218 4.15 -0.65 6.84
CA ALA A 218 4.01 -2.01 6.30
C ALA A 218 5.35 -2.70 6.05
N ALA A 219 6.39 -1.95 5.67
CA ALA A 219 7.73 -2.46 5.35
C ALA A 219 8.46 -3.18 6.51
N HIS A 220 7.89 -3.21 7.72
CA HIS A 220 8.42 -3.99 8.82
C HIS A 220 8.26 -5.51 8.65
N VAL A 221 7.43 -5.94 7.71
CA VAL A 221 7.18 -7.34 7.36
C VAL A 221 7.10 -7.50 5.83
N PRO A 222 7.30 -8.71 5.29
CA PRO A 222 6.92 -9.01 3.91
C PRO A 222 5.41 -8.81 3.71
N TYR A 223 5.00 -8.13 2.62
CA TYR A 223 3.60 -7.92 2.30
C TYR A 223 3.33 -7.82 0.79
N ASP A 224 2.22 -8.36 0.34
CA ASP A 224 1.60 -8.13 -0.96
C ASP A 224 0.43 -7.16 -0.83
N TYR A 225 -0.34 -7.28 0.27
CA TYR A 225 -1.54 -6.49 0.54
C TYR A 225 -1.49 -5.87 1.92
N ILE A 226 -1.98 -4.64 2.00
CA ILE A 226 -2.11 -3.88 3.25
C ILE A 226 -3.59 -3.78 3.60
N TYR A 227 -3.94 -4.19 4.83
CA TYR A 227 -5.24 -3.92 5.42
C TYR A 227 -5.06 -3.00 6.63
N VAL A 228 -5.83 -1.93 6.66
CA VAL A 228 -5.84 -0.98 7.77
C VAL A 228 -7.05 -1.29 8.66
N LEU A 229 -6.79 -1.71 9.89
CA LEU A 229 -7.83 -1.99 10.87
C LEU A 229 -8.11 -0.72 11.67
N SER A 230 -9.29 -0.17 11.48
CA SER A 230 -9.71 1.09 12.09
C SER A 230 -10.48 0.86 13.38
N THR A 231 -10.11 1.57 14.45
CA THR A 231 -10.80 1.47 15.75
C THR A 231 -12.07 2.33 15.79
N THR A 232 -13.04 1.99 14.94
CA THR A 232 -14.32 2.70 14.84
C THR A 232 -15.47 1.71 14.66
N GLN A 233 -16.68 2.12 15.10
CA GLN A 233 -17.93 1.42 14.79
C GLN A 233 -18.63 2.02 13.57
N LYS A 234 -18.12 3.14 13.04
CA LYS A 234 -18.65 3.74 11.82
C LYS A 234 -18.29 2.84 10.64
N TYR A 235 -19.32 2.52 9.87
CA TYR A 235 -19.14 1.77 8.62
C TYR A 235 -18.39 2.64 7.59
N GLY A 236 -17.36 2.07 6.99
CA GLY A 236 -16.50 2.71 5.97
C GLY A 236 -16.27 1.78 4.79
#